data_2010f8eb7ec26f1366fbf260780e8d0b
#
_entry.id   2010f8eb7ec26f1366fbf260780e8d0b
#
_cell.length_a   1.000
_cell.length_b   1.000
_cell.length_c   1.000
_cell.angle_alpha   90.00
_cell.angle_beta   90.00
_cell.angle_gamma   90.00
#
_symmetry.space_group_name_H-M   'P 1'
#
loop_
_entity.id
_entity.type
_entity.pdbx_description
1 polymer ?
#
loop_
_entity_poly.entity_id
_entity_poly.type
_entity_poly.pdbx_seq_one_letter_code
_entity_poly.pdbx_strand_id
1 'polypeptide(L)'
;ETFKKIGYEAKGIKIILNTDIPIARGLGSSAACILGGVIGANEIAKASLSKGEILEIATEIEGHPDNIAPALFGGLVVSVTEDENIYYNKINIANGIKFVVLIPDFTLSTSEAREVLPSTVNYKDAIYNVGRVSLLLSALSNGRFDLLKASLMDRLHQPYRKKLIPKGDEIINK
;
A
#
# COMPACT_ATOMS: atom_id res chain seq x y z
N GLU A 1 -11.08 7.88 16.74
CA GLU A 1 -11.62 6.57 16.33
C GLU A 1 -11.06 5.45 17.21
N THR A 2 -9.74 5.23 17.31
CA THR A 2 -9.15 4.11 18.06
C THR A 2 -9.58 4.10 19.52
N PHE A 3 -9.47 5.23 20.22
CA PHE A 3 -9.95 5.31 21.63
C PHE A 3 -11.41 4.94 21.79
N LYS A 4 -12.26 5.36 20.84
CA LYS A 4 -13.67 5.00 20.84
C LYS A 4 -13.87 3.48 20.72
N LYS A 5 -13.11 2.84 19.83
CA LYS A 5 -13.19 1.38 19.62
C LYS A 5 -12.75 0.57 20.84
N ILE A 6 -11.72 1.03 21.54
CA ILE A 6 -11.20 0.33 22.73
C ILE A 6 -11.88 0.78 24.03
N GLY A 7 -12.90 1.64 23.95
CA GLY A 7 -13.66 2.10 25.13
C GLY A 7 -12.85 2.98 26.10
N TYR A 8 -11.84 3.69 25.60
CA TYR A 8 -10.97 4.56 26.41
C TYR A 8 -11.35 6.03 26.26
N GLU A 9 -11.56 6.71 27.40
CA GLU A 9 -11.83 8.15 27.42
C GLU A 9 -10.54 8.93 27.64
N ALA A 10 -10.08 9.61 26.58
CA ALA A 10 -8.86 10.43 26.63
C ALA A 10 -9.16 11.81 27.23
N LYS A 11 -8.42 12.20 28.28
CA LYS A 11 -8.58 13.48 28.99
C LYS A 11 -7.83 14.66 28.36
N GLY A 12 -7.38 14.52 27.14
CA GLY A 12 -6.60 15.48 26.38
C GLY A 12 -5.31 14.86 25.89
N ILE A 13 -4.94 15.15 24.64
CA ILE A 13 -3.77 14.57 23.99
C ILE A 13 -3.05 15.68 23.23
N LYS A 14 -1.74 15.75 23.39
CA LYS A 14 -0.86 16.53 22.54
C LYS A 14 -0.18 15.58 21.55
N ILE A 15 -0.40 15.81 20.27
CA ILE A 15 0.26 15.02 19.22
C ILE A 15 1.32 15.88 18.56
N ILE A 16 2.54 15.36 18.45
CA ILE A 16 3.64 15.95 17.70
C ILE A 16 4.00 14.93 16.61
N LEU A 17 3.86 15.34 15.36
CA LEU A 17 4.17 14.49 14.22
C LEU A 17 5.45 14.97 13.55
N ASN A 18 6.46 14.11 13.50
CA ASN A 18 7.70 14.30 12.74
C ASN A 18 7.77 13.18 11.70
N THR A 19 7.82 13.54 10.42
CA THR A 19 7.85 12.55 9.34
C THR A 19 8.76 13.00 8.20
N ASP A 20 9.56 12.09 7.68
CA ASP A 20 10.38 12.27 6.48
C ASP A 20 9.70 11.67 5.23
N ILE A 21 8.50 11.10 5.38
CA ILE A 21 7.75 10.52 4.25
C ILE A 21 7.08 11.64 3.45
N PRO A 22 7.44 11.83 2.18
CA PRO A 22 6.84 12.86 1.35
C PRO A 22 5.32 12.70 1.20
N ILE A 23 4.57 13.78 1.45
CA ILE A 23 3.11 13.78 1.40
C ILE A 23 2.63 13.75 -0.06
N ALA A 24 1.56 13.01 -0.35
CA ALA A 24 0.91 12.91 -1.67
C ALA A 24 1.88 12.48 -2.79
N ARG A 25 2.78 11.52 -2.50
CA ARG A 25 3.73 10.94 -3.45
C ARG A 25 3.56 9.42 -3.61
N GLY A 26 2.46 8.84 -3.11
CA GLY A 26 2.23 7.39 -3.17
C GLY A 26 3.18 6.55 -2.31
N LEU A 27 3.81 7.15 -1.30
CA LEU A 27 4.77 6.49 -0.41
C LEU A 27 4.18 6.08 0.95
N GLY A 28 2.86 6.04 1.09
CA GLY A 28 2.19 5.53 2.29
C GLY A 28 2.23 6.48 3.49
N SER A 29 2.38 7.79 3.29
CA SER A 29 2.39 8.77 4.39
C SER A 29 1.10 8.73 5.22
N SER A 30 -0.08 8.61 4.59
CA SER A 30 -1.38 8.46 5.27
C SER A 30 -1.38 7.22 6.17
N ALA A 31 -1.03 6.06 5.61
CA ALA A 31 -0.98 4.79 6.33
C ALA A 31 -0.02 4.84 7.54
N ALA A 32 1.14 5.46 7.39
CA ALA A 32 2.09 5.63 8.49
C ALA A 32 1.53 6.52 9.62
N CYS A 33 0.83 7.61 9.27
CA CYS A 33 0.19 8.48 10.25
C CYS A 33 -0.96 7.77 10.98
N ILE A 34 -1.80 7.03 10.26
CA ILE A 34 -2.91 6.26 10.83
C ILE A 34 -2.37 5.21 11.79
N LEU A 35 -1.39 4.41 11.37
CA LEU A 35 -0.76 3.41 12.23
C LEU A 35 -0.12 4.03 13.47
N GLY A 36 0.58 5.14 13.32
CA GLY A 36 1.14 5.89 14.46
C GLY A 36 0.05 6.30 15.45
N GLY A 37 -1.10 6.76 14.95
CA GLY A 37 -2.27 7.10 15.77
C GLY A 37 -2.89 5.89 16.48
N VAL A 38 -3.06 4.77 15.77
CA VAL A 38 -3.64 3.52 16.34
C VAL A 38 -2.70 2.92 17.39
N ILE A 39 -1.41 2.79 17.08
CA ILE A 39 -0.41 2.26 18.00
C ILE A 39 -0.26 3.17 19.23
N GLY A 40 -0.19 4.48 19.02
CA GLY A 40 -0.11 5.44 20.11
C GLY A 40 -1.33 5.39 21.04
N ALA A 41 -2.53 5.23 20.49
CA ALA A 41 -3.74 5.06 21.28
C ALA A 41 -3.76 3.74 22.06
N ASN A 42 -3.30 2.65 21.44
CA ASN A 42 -3.13 1.35 22.10
C ASN A 42 -2.20 1.45 23.31
N GLU A 43 -1.04 2.11 23.16
CA GLU A 43 -0.05 2.30 24.22
C GLU A 43 -0.60 3.17 25.36
N ILE A 44 -1.26 4.29 25.03
CA ILE A 44 -1.85 5.20 26.04
C ILE A 44 -2.93 4.48 26.86
N ALA A 45 -3.80 3.72 26.19
CA ALA A 45 -4.89 3.01 26.83
C ALA A 45 -4.46 1.68 27.48
N LYS A 46 -3.24 1.20 27.18
CA LYS A 46 -2.76 -0.13 27.58
C LYS A 46 -3.72 -1.26 27.16
N ALA A 47 -4.31 -1.12 25.97
CA ALA A 47 -5.36 -2.03 25.50
C ALA A 47 -4.82 -3.39 25.04
N SER A 48 -3.49 -3.53 24.85
CA SER A 48 -2.83 -4.78 24.44
C SER A 48 -3.35 -5.36 23.12
N LEU A 49 -3.71 -4.48 22.17
CA LEU A 49 -4.16 -4.90 20.85
C LEU A 49 -3.10 -5.72 20.14
N SER A 50 -3.51 -6.82 19.54
CA SER A 50 -2.68 -7.62 18.64
C SER A 50 -2.41 -6.86 17.33
N LYS A 51 -1.41 -7.30 16.57
CA LYS A 51 -1.14 -6.72 15.24
C LYS A 51 -2.34 -6.90 14.27
N GLY A 52 -3.11 -7.97 14.41
CA GLY A 52 -4.33 -8.17 13.64
C GLY A 52 -5.37 -7.09 13.92
N GLU A 53 -5.69 -6.86 15.21
CA GLU A 53 -6.65 -5.83 15.63
C GLU A 53 -6.15 -4.41 15.23
N ILE A 54 -4.86 -4.14 15.32
CA ILE A 54 -4.26 -2.87 14.83
C ILE A 54 -4.47 -2.73 13.32
N LEU A 55 -4.26 -3.82 12.55
CA LEU A 55 -4.49 -3.84 11.11
C LEU A 55 -5.96 -3.55 10.77
N GLU A 56 -6.89 -4.20 11.44
CA GLU A 56 -8.32 -4.02 11.26
C GLU A 56 -8.74 -2.56 11.51
N ILE A 57 -8.38 -2.02 12.68
CA ILE A 57 -8.69 -0.64 13.05
C ILE A 57 -8.10 0.36 12.06
N ALA A 58 -6.84 0.17 11.70
CA ALA A 58 -6.15 1.08 10.77
C ALA A 58 -6.72 0.98 9.35
N THR A 59 -7.09 -0.22 8.90
CA THR A 59 -7.72 -0.44 7.59
C THR A 59 -9.11 0.19 7.51
N GLU A 60 -9.90 0.12 8.58
CA GLU A 60 -11.20 0.77 8.63
C GLU A 60 -11.09 2.29 8.51
N ILE A 61 -10.05 2.90 9.10
CA ILE A 61 -9.80 4.34 9.00
C ILE A 61 -9.32 4.74 7.60
N GLU A 62 -8.43 3.95 6.98
CA GLU A 62 -7.86 4.22 5.64
C GLU A 62 -8.81 3.83 4.51
N GLY A 63 -9.65 2.82 4.73
CA GLY A 63 -10.57 2.24 3.75
C GLY A 63 -9.99 1.06 2.96
N HIS A 64 -8.70 0.75 3.07
CA HIS A 64 -8.06 -0.38 2.37
C HIS A 64 -6.73 -0.79 3.04
N PRO A 65 -6.36 -2.10 3.04
CA PRO A 65 -5.19 -2.62 3.75
C PRO A 65 -3.87 -2.49 2.99
N ASP A 66 -3.87 -2.13 1.72
CA ASP A 66 -2.73 -2.27 0.79
C ASP A 66 -1.48 -1.46 1.20
N ASN A 67 -1.64 -0.34 1.91
CA ASN A 67 -0.55 0.44 2.48
C ASN A 67 -0.39 0.19 3.99
N ILE A 68 -1.49 -0.08 4.70
CA ILE A 68 -1.48 -0.35 6.13
C ILE A 68 -0.71 -1.65 6.45
N ALA A 69 -1.02 -2.73 5.75
CA ALA A 69 -0.41 -4.03 6.00
C ALA A 69 1.13 -4.00 5.82
N PRO A 70 1.71 -3.52 4.72
CA PRO A 70 3.16 -3.45 4.58
C PRO A 70 3.81 -2.43 5.54
N ALA A 71 3.13 -1.34 5.91
CA ALA A 71 3.64 -0.40 6.92
C ALA A 71 3.70 -1.03 8.32
N LEU A 72 2.74 -1.90 8.66
CA LEU A 72 2.67 -2.58 9.96
C LEU A 72 3.61 -3.78 10.06
N PHE A 73 3.68 -4.61 9.01
CA PHE A 73 4.44 -5.87 9.02
C PHE A 73 5.83 -5.76 8.39
N GLY A 74 6.06 -4.74 7.58
CA GLY A 74 7.28 -4.56 6.80
C GLY A 74 7.44 -5.55 5.64
N GLY A 75 8.24 -5.21 4.66
CA GLY A 75 8.53 -6.04 3.49
C GLY A 75 7.40 -6.06 2.46
N LEU A 76 7.33 -7.11 1.65
CA LEU A 76 6.27 -7.33 0.68
C LEU A 76 5.11 -8.05 1.35
N VAL A 77 3.96 -7.40 1.44
CA VAL A 77 2.73 -7.98 2.00
C VAL A 77 1.64 -7.97 0.93
N VAL A 78 1.01 -9.10 0.72
CA VAL A 78 -0.21 -9.23 -0.09
C VAL A 78 -1.39 -9.27 0.87
N SER A 79 -2.40 -8.46 0.62
CA SER A 79 -3.61 -8.41 1.43
C SER A 79 -4.85 -8.35 0.55
N VAL A 80 -5.92 -8.99 1.04
CA VAL A 80 -7.24 -9.01 0.41
C VAL A 80 -8.28 -8.78 1.50
N THR A 81 -9.29 -7.97 1.21
CA THR A 81 -10.45 -7.80 2.08
C THR A 81 -11.62 -8.57 1.47
N GLU A 82 -12.25 -9.41 2.26
CA GLU A 82 -13.47 -10.13 1.91
C GLU A 82 -14.46 -9.99 3.06
N ASP A 83 -15.59 -9.38 2.80
CA ASP A 83 -16.54 -8.92 3.81
C ASP A 83 -15.86 -8.03 4.85
N GLU A 84 -15.84 -8.43 6.13
CA GLU A 84 -15.19 -7.70 7.23
C GLU A 84 -13.80 -8.25 7.56
N ASN A 85 -13.34 -9.29 6.85
CA ASN A 85 -12.07 -9.96 7.14
C ASN A 85 -10.95 -9.44 6.25
N ILE A 86 -9.76 -9.30 6.84
CA ILE A 86 -8.53 -8.95 6.12
C ILE A 86 -7.62 -10.17 6.12
N TYR A 87 -7.44 -10.75 4.95
CA TYR A 87 -6.47 -11.81 4.72
C TYR A 87 -5.16 -11.20 4.26
N TYR A 88 -4.06 -11.58 4.87
CA TYR A 88 -2.74 -11.09 4.46
C TYR A 88 -1.67 -12.16 4.57
N ASN A 89 -0.67 -12.04 3.74
CA ASN A 89 0.51 -12.89 3.79
C ASN A 89 1.77 -12.09 3.46
N LYS A 90 2.82 -12.29 4.24
CA LYS A 90 4.13 -11.69 4.00
C LYS A 90 4.94 -12.59 3.08
N ILE A 91 5.40 -12.03 1.98
CA ILE A 91 6.21 -12.72 0.98
C ILE A 91 7.69 -12.47 1.25
N ASN A 92 8.46 -13.53 1.36
CA ASN A 92 9.91 -13.42 1.45
C ASN A 92 10.49 -13.10 0.07
N ILE A 93 11.22 -11.99 0.00
CA ILE A 93 11.94 -11.60 -1.23
C ILE A 93 13.35 -12.15 -1.16
N ALA A 94 13.80 -12.78 -2.25
CA ALA A 94 15.18 -13.22 -2.38
C ALA A 94 16.16 -12.03 -2.33
N ASN A 95 17.34 -12.25 -1.77
CA ASN A 95 18.38 -11.23 -1.68
C ASN A 95 18.86 -10.78 -3.07
N GLY A 96 19.33 -9.53 -3.16
CA GLY A 96 19.96 -9.01 -4.38
C GLY A 96 19.13 -7.98 -5.16
N ILE A 97 17.87 -7.72 -4.75
CA ILE A 97 17.06 -6.65 -5.33
C ILE A 97 17.28 -5.33 -4.58
N LYS A 98 17.30 -4.23 -5.34
CA LYS A 98 17.28 -2.86 -4.80
C LYS A 98 16.12 -2.10 -5.40
N PHE A 99 15.45 -1.29 -4.57
CA PHE A 99 14.39 -0.39 -4.99
C PHE A 99 14.94 1.02 -5.11
N VAL A 100 14.68 1.66 -6.25
CA VAL A 100 15.00 3.07 -6.48
C VAL A 100 13.69 3.82 -6.59
N VAL A 101 13.52 4.87 -5.80
CA VAL A 101 12.31 5.70 -5.79
C VAL A 101 12.62 7.04 -6.42
N LEU A 102 11.87 7.41 -7.45
CA LEU A 102 11.90 8.73 -8.05
C LEU A 102 10.72 9.54 -7.49
N ILE A 103 11.03 10.65 -6.82
CA ILE A 103 10.04 11.52 -6.20
C ILE A 103 9.93 12.78 -7.05
N PRO A 104 8.85 12.95 -7.84
CA PRO A 104 8.68 14.13 -8.67
C PRO A 104 8.29 15.36 -7.84
N ASP A 105 8.51 16.55 -8.38
CA ASP A 105 8.16 17.82 -7.72
C ASP A 105 6.67 18.13 -7.71
N PHE A 106 5.87 17.46 -8.56
CA PHE A 106 4.42 17.59 -8.57
C PHE A 106 3.73 16.58 -7.64
N THR A 107 2.55 16.92 -7.15
CA THR A 107 1.70 16.03 -6.35
C THR A 107 0.69 15.32 -7.24
N LEU A 108 0.37 14.07 -6.90
CA LEU A 108 -0.71 13.30 -7.48
C LEU A 108 -1.48 12.62 -6.34
N SER A 109 -2.72 13.01 -6.13
CA SER A 109 -3.56 12.41 -5.10
C SER A 109 -4.00 10.99 -5.48
N THR A 110 -4.29 10.17 -4.47
CA THR A 110 -4.84 8.82 -4.69
C THR A 110 -6.21 8.88 -5.39
N SER A 111 -7.02 9.90 -5.11
CA SER A 111 -8.31 10.13 -5.76
C SER A 111 -8.12 10.34 -7.26
N GLU A 112 -7.32 11.32 -7.66
CA GLU A 112 -7.01 11.60 -9.07
C GLU A 112 -6.45 10.36 -9.79
N ALA A 113 -5.56 9.60 -9.14
CA ALA A 113 -4.99 8.39 -9.71
C ALA A 113 -6.01 7.23 -9.85
N ARG A 114 -7.13 7.27 -9.12
CA ARG A 114 -8.24 6.30 -9.25
C ARG A 114 -9.29 6.75 -10.26
N GLU A 115 -9.59 8.02 -10.35
CA GLU A 115 -10.61 8.59 -11.25
C GLU A 115 -10.33 8.32 -12.75
N VAL A 116 -9.07 8.16 -13.13
CA VAL A 116 -8.69 7.87 -14.53
C VAL A 116 -8.87 6.40 -14.90
N LEU A 117 -9.16 5.53 -13.94
CA LEU A 117 -9.34 4.10 -14.20
C LEU A 117 -10.74 3.84 -14.80
N PRO A 118 -10.86 2.92 -15.79
CA PRO A 118 -12.15 2.56 -16.36
C PRO A 118 -13.00 1.80 -15.33
N SER A 119 -14.33 1.95 -15.43
CA SER A 119 -15.30 1.20 -14.60
C SER A 119 -15.38 -0.28 -14.97
N THR A 120 -14.95 -0.66 -16.16
CA THR A 120 -14.93 -2.04 -16.65
C THR A 120 -13.62 -2.33 -17.36
N VAL A 121 -13.18 -3.59 -17.33
CA VAL A 121 -11.96 -4.04 -17.99
C VAL A 121 -12.26 -5.20 -18.94
N ASN A 122 -11.46 -5.34 -19.99
CA ASN A 122 -11.57 -6.47 -20.89
C ASN A 122 -11.11 -7.75 -20.17
N TYR A 123 -11.85 -8.84 -20.34
CA TYR A 123 -11.53 -10.13 -19.72
C TYR A 123 -10.10 -10.62 -20.03
N LYS A 124 -9.61 -10.38 -21.27
CA LYS A 124 -8.22 -10.72 -21.65
C LYS A 124 -7.18 -9.91 -20.84
N ASP A 125 -7.49 -8.66 -20.53
CA ASP A 125 -6.59 -7.81 -19.75
C ASP A 125 -6.62 -8.18 -18.25
N ALA A 126 -7.75 -8.60 -17.72
CA ALA A 126 -7.86 -9.17 -16.39
C ALA A 126 -7.00 -10.44 -16.25
N ILE A 127 -7.14 -11.42 -17.16
CA ILE A 127 -6.30 -12.64 -17.17
C ILE A 127 -4.81 -12.27 -17.30
N TYR A 128 -4.49 -11.33 -18.19
CA TYR A 128 -3.12 -10.89 -18.38
C TYR A 128 -2.50 -10.39 -17.04
N ASN A 129 -3.19 -9.53 -16.31
CA ASN A 129 -2.70 -9.01 -15.04
C ASN A 129 -2.58 -10.06 -13.94
N VAL A 130 -3.55 -10.98 -13.83
CA VAL A 130 -3.47 -12.10 -12.87
C VAL A 130 -2.20 -12.92 -13.10
N GLY A 131 -1.91 -13.25 -14.35
CA GLY A 131 -0.68 -13.97 -14.71
C GLY A 131 0.60 -13.17 -14.38
N ARG A 132 0.60 -11.85 -14.60
CA ARG A 132 1.77 -10.98 -14.30
C ARG A 132 2.02 -10.86 -12.81
N VAL A 133 0.99 -10.63 -12.01
CA VAL A 133 1.13 -10.58 -10.54
C VAL A 133 1.63 -11.91 -9.99
N SER A 134 1.08 -13.03 -10.44
CA SER A 134 1.54 -14.36 -10.02
C SER A 134 3.01 -14.62 -10.40
N LEU A 135 3.41 -14.22 -11.62
CA LEU A 135 4.81 -14.34 -12.06
C LEU A 135 5.74 -13.43 -11.23
N LEU A 136 5.31 -12.20 -10.91
CA LEU A 136 6.08 -11.25 -10.10
C LEU A 136 6.37 -11.81 -8.71
N LEU A 137 5.33 -12.30 -8.02
CA LEU A 137 5.48 -12.86 -6.68
C LEU A 137 6.42 -14.08 -6.69
N SER A 138 6.25 -14.97 -7.68
CA SER A 138 7.13 -16.11 -7.86
C SER A 138 8.58 -15.70 -8.17
N ALA A 139 8.78 -14.72 -9.05
CA ALA A 139 10.11 -14.23 -9.41
C ALA A 139 10.83 -13.61 -8.23
N LEU A 140 10.15 -12.76 -7.45
CA LEU A 140 10.70 -12.13 -6.26
C LEU A 140 11.07 -13.15 -5.18
N SER A 141 10.23 -14.15 -4.94
CA SER A 141 10.48 -15.19 -3.92
C SER A 141 11.62 -16.12 -4.29
N ASN A 142 11.77 -16.43 -5.57
CA ASN A 142 12.74 -17.41 -6.05
C ASN A 142 14.04 -16.76 -6.61
N GLY A 143 14.17 -15.43 -6.55
CA GLY A 143 15.35 -14.73 -7.08
C GLY A 143 15.46 -14.74 -8.61
N ARG A 144 14.36 -15.01 -9.33
CA ARG A 144 14.30 -15.01 -10.80
C ARG A 144 14.13 -13.57 -11.33
N PHE A 145 15.10 -12.72 -11.05
CA PHE A 145 15.06 -11.28 -11.40
C PHE A 145 15.11 -11.04 -12.91
N ASP A 146 15.53 -12.02 -13.69
CA ASP A 146 15.42 -12.02 -15.15
C ASP A 146 13.96 -11.92 -15.66
N LEU A 147 12.99 -12.31 -14.85
CA LEU A 147 11.56 -12.27 -15.16
C LEU A 147 10.87 -10.94 -14.78
N LEU A 148 11.53 -10.04 -14.05
CA LEU A 148 10.91 -8.83 -13.51
C LEU A 148 10.38 -7.93 -14.63
N LYS A 149 11.13 -7.70 -15.71
CA LYS A 149 10.68 -6.88 -16.84
C LYS A 149 9.35 -7.38 -17.41
N ALA A 150 9.21 -8.68 -17.57
CA ALA A 150 7.97 -9.28 -18.06
C ALA A 150 6.85 -9.21 -17.04
N SER A 151 7.14 -9.47 -15.76
CA SER A 151 6.14 -9.55 -14.69
C SER A 151 5.59 -8.19 -14.24
N LEU A 152 6.33 -7.11 -14.46
CA LEU A 152 5.92 -5.73 -14.12
C LEU A 152 5.02 -5.08 -15.17
N MET A 153 4.74 -5.77 -16.29
CA MET A 153 3.84 -5.26 -17.32
C MET A 153 2.39 -5.30 -16.82
N ASP A 154 1.68 -4.20 -16.99
CA ASP A 154 0.32 -4.00 -16.50
C ASP A 154 -0.60 -3.41 -17.58
N ARG A 155 -1.85 -3.86 -17.61
CA ARG A 155 -2.89 -3.39 -18.52
C ARG A 155 -4.09 -2.76 -17.80
N LEU A 156 -4.13 -2.80 -16.45
CA LEU A 156 -5.24 -2.31 -15.67
C LEU A 156 -5.01 -0.92 -15.08
N HIS A 157 -3.77 -0.56 -14.80
CA HIS A 157 -3.42 0.71 -14.16
C HIS A 157 -2.46 1.56 -14.99
N GLN A 158 -1.31 1.02 -15.39
CA GLN A 158 -0.26 1.78 -16.09
C GLN A 158 -0.75 2.52 -17.35
N PRO A 159 -1.57 1.94 -18.25
CA PRO A 159 -2.02 2.62 -19.46
C PRO A 159 -2.80 3.92 -19.19
N TYR A 160 -3.44 4.01 -18.04
CA TYR A 160 -4.24 5.15 -17.62
C TYR A 160 -3.43 6.13 -16.76
N ARG A 161 -2.78 5.63 -15.69
CA ARG A 161 -2.07 6.45 -14.71
C ARG A 161 -0.81 7.10 -15.24
N LYS A 162 -0.09 6.48 -16.17
CA LYS A 162 1.11 7.07 -16.77
C LYS A 162 0.87 8.42 -17.45
N LYS A 163 -0.36 8.68 -17.92
CA LYS A 163 -0.75 9.95 -18.52
C LYS A 163 -0.79 11.11 -17.52
N LEU A 164 -0.91 10.81 -16.23
CA LEU A 164 -0.88 11.79 -15.15
C LEU A 164 0.55 12.16 -14.74
N ILE A 165 1.54 11.43 -15.24
CA ILE A 165 2.96 11.66 -14.93
C ILE A 165 3.61 12.33 -16.13
N PRO A 166 4.07 13.58 -16.02
CA PRO A 166 4.82 14.24 -17.09
C PRO A 166 6.00 13.38 -17.54
N LYS A 167 6.09 13.11 -18.83
CA LYS A 167 7.09 12.22 -19.44
C LYS A 167 7.09 10.76 -18.94
N GLY A 168 5.96 10.31 -18.36
CA GLY A 168 5.83 8.96 -17.82
C GLY A 168 6.16 7.86 -18.84
N ASP A 169 5.78 8.03 -20.11
CA ASP A 169 6.13 7.09 -21.18
C ASP A 169 7.63 7.02 -21.48
N GLU A 170 8.34 8.15 -21.40
CA GLU A 170 9.79 8.20 -21.62
C GLU A 170 10.56 7.52 -20.49
N ILE A 171 10.04 7.61 -19.25
CA ILE A 171 10.66 7.01 -18.06
C ILE A 171 10.48 5.49 -18.05
N ILE A 172 9.27 5.02 -18.40
CA ILE A 172 8.94 3.59 -18.35
C ILE A 172 9.58 2.79 -19.49
N ASN A 173 9.82 3.44 -20.65
CA ASN A 173 10.36 2.78 -21.84
C ASN A 173 11.90 2.81 -21.92
N LYS A 174 12.59 3.44 -20.99
CA LYS A 174 14.06 3.38 -20.84
C LYS A 174 14.50 2.23 -19.94
#